data_7270934e658ac74e4f90442efcb82a12
#
_entry.id   7270934e658ac74e4f90442efcb82a12
#
_cell.length_a   1.000
_cell.length_b   1.000
_cell.length_c   1.000
_cell.angle_alpha   90.00
_cell.angle_beta   90.00
_cell.angle_gamma   90.00
#
_symmetry.space_group_name_H-M   'P 1'
#
loop_
_entity.id
_entity.type
_entity.pdbx_description
1 polymer ?
#
loop_
_entity_poly.entity_id
_entity_poly.type
_entity_poly.pdbx_seq_one_letter_code
_entity_poly.pdbx_strand_id
1 'polypeptide(L)'
;MGERMSTQFVRYTPDIEATEPYFDENLQIVIDKLEEYIAGSVTTEGTGRAVRDAHAKGYGVVKAEVEILGQLPAEYAQGIYAVPGKHGALIRFSNGQPHAGPDMLLGPVAGMALKIFDINGPTLLEDEPDTGTFDYATINAPVFFCNTVEHYLFIKDLFIEAGQYFAQGRQGQHRFFRDWVTGKGP
;
A
#
# COMPACT_ATOMS: atom_id res chain seq x y z
N MET A 1 -8.88 11.50 38.94
CA MET A 1 -7.64 10.73 38.77
C MET A 1 -8.02 9.58 37.86
N GLY A 2 -7.98 9.81 36.56
CA GLY A 2 -8.41 8.83 35.55
C GLY A 2 -7.35 7.73 35.44
N GLU A 3 -7.77 6.49 35.56
CA GLU A 3 -6.94 5.34 35.23
C GLU A 3 -6.48 5.49 33.77
N ARG A 4 -5.18 5.46 33.57
CA ARG A 4 -4.60 5.29 32.23
C ARG A 4 -5.07 3.95 31.71
N MET A 5 -5.96 3.98 30.74
CA MET A 5 -6.32 2.77 30.03
C MET A 5 -5.05 2.15 29.43
N SER A 6 -4.94 0.86 29.62
CA SER A 6 -3.82 0.04 29.14
C SER A 6 -3.65 0.22 27.62
N THR A 7 -2.48 0.68 27.22
CA THR A 7 -2.04 0.72 25.80
C THR A 7 -1.67 -0.67 25.29
N GLN A 8 -2.34 -1.72 25.74
CA GLN A 8 -2.09 -3.05 25.22
C GLN A 8 -2.70 -3.18 23.84
N PHE A 9 -1.83 -3.29 22.85
CA PHE A 9 -2.21 -3.71 21.51
C PHE A 9 -2.86 -5.10 21.56
N VAL A 10 -3.82 -5.33 20.68
CA VAL A 10 -4.26 -6.70 20.38
C VAL A 10 -3.06 -7.44 19.81
N ARG A 11 -2.58 -8.44 20.54
CA ARG A 11 -1.45 -9.24 20.07
C ARG A 11 -1.93 -10.16 18.97
N TYR A 12 -1.13 -10.28 17.93
CA TYR A 12 -1.35 -11.30 16.92
C TYR A 12 -1.36 -12.69 17.57
N THR A 13 -2.37 -13.45 17.23
CA THR A 13 -2.45 -14.89 17.52
C THR A 13 -2.86 -15.61 16.23
N PRO A 14 -2.41 -16.86 15.99
CA PRO A 14 -2.67 -17.57 14.74
C PRO A 14 -4.15 -17.79 14.38
N ASP A 15 -5.07 -17.53 15.31
CA ASP A 15 -6.52 -17.65 15.15
C ASP A 15 -7.20 -16.32 14.78
N ILE A 16 -6.45 -15.21 14.71
CA ILE A 16 -6.99 -13.92 14.28
C ILE A 16 -7.19 -13.88 12.76
N GLU A 17 -6.32 -14.54 12.02
CA GLU A 17 -6.36 -14.58 10.55
C GLU A 17 -6.56 -16.02 10.06
N ALA A 18 -7.40 -16.17 9.04
CA ALA A 18 -7.47 -17.38 8.24
C ALA A 18 -6.63 -17.16 6.98
N THR A 19 -5.42 -17.68 6.98
CA THR A 19 -4.57 -17.63 5.79
C THR A 19 -4.97 -18.71 4.79
N GLU A 20 -4.85 -18.38 3.50
CA GLU A 20 -5.04 -19.36 2.44
C GLU A 20 -3.92 -20.41 2.40
N PRO A 21 -4.16 -21.58 1.78
CA PRO A 21 -3.10 -22.54 1.50
C PRO A 21 -1.95 -21.88 0.70
N TYR A 22 -0.72 -22.26 1.03
CA TYR A 22 0.48 -21.72 0.36
C TYR A 22 0.68 -20.20 0.54
N PHE A 23 0.16 -19.62 1.62
CA PHE A 23 0.28 -18.18 1.91
C PHE A 23 1.74 -17.71 1.91
N ASP A 24 2.60 -18.38 2.66
CA ASP A 24 4.00 -17.99 2.81
C ASP A 24 4.78 -18.13 1.50
N GLU A 25 4.54 -19.21 0.75
CA GLU A 25 5.16 -19.43 -0.55
C GLU A 25 4.73 -18.37 -1.57
N ASN A 26 3.45 -18.08 -1.64
CA ASN A 26 2.92 -17.04 -2.54
C ASN A 26 3.43 -15.65 -2.14
N LEU A 27 3.50 -15.35 -0.85
CA LEU A 27 4.02 -14.08 -0.36
C LEU A 27 5.49 -13.90 -0.75
N GLN A 28 6.32 -14.96 -0.61
CA GLN A 28 7.72 -14.90 -1.03
C GLN A 28 7.85 -14.67 -2.53
N ILE A 29 7.04 -15.33 -3.35
CA ILE A 29 7.03 -15.10 -4.80
C ILE A 29 6.67 -13.64 -5.14
N VAL A 30 5.69 -13.07 -4.43
CA VAL A 30 5.34 -11.66 -4.61
C VAL A 30 6.52 -10.75 -4.27
N ILE A 31 7.19 -10.98 -3.15
CA ILE A 31 8.36 -10.19 -2.72
C ILE A 31 9.47 -10.27 -3.78
N ASP A 32 9.84 -11.46 -4.20
CA ASP A 32 10.91 -11.68 -5.18
C ASP A 32 10.61 -10.94 -6.51
N LYS A 33 9.37 -11.04 -7.00
CA LYS A 33 8.92 -10.34 -8.22
C LYS A 33 8.96 -8.82 -8.08
N LEU A 34 8.59 -8.28 -6.92
CA LEU A 34 8.64 -6.85 -6.65
C LEU A 34 10.08 -6.34 -6.61
N GLU A 35 10.98 -7.07 -5.95
CA GLU A 35 12.39 -6.74 -5.90
C GLU A 35 13.03 -6.75 -7.29
N GLU A 36 12.77 -7.78 -8.09
CA GLU A 36 13.24 -7.87 -9.48
C GLU A 36 12.72 -6.70 -10.33
N TYR A 37 11.42 -6.38 -10.23
CA TYR A 37 10.82 -5.28 -10.96
C TYR A 37 11.46 -3.93 -10.59
N ILE A 38 11.59 -3.65 -9.29
CA ILE A 38 12.18 -2.40 -8.80
C ILE A 38 13.65 -2.28 -9.23
N ALA A 39 14.42 -3.36 -9.08
CA ALA A 39 15.82 -3.39 -9.51
C ALA A 39 15.95 -3.17 -11.03
N GLY A 40 15.10 -3.81 -11.82
CA GLY A 40 15.05 -3.65 -13.27
C GLY A 40 14.69 -2.25 -13.73
N SER A 41 13.88 -1.52 -12.94
CA SER A 41 13.42 -0.18 -13.25
C SER A 41 14.55 0.86 -13.37
N VAL A 42 15.67 0.64 -12.70
CA VAL A 42 16.85 1.52 -12.77
C VAL A 42 17.35 1.67 -14.20
N THR A 43 17.31 0.58 -14.97
CA THR A 43 17.77 0.54 -16.36
C THR A 43 16.66 0.89 -17.35
N THR A 44 15.47 0.36 -17.13
CA THR A 44 14.33 0.48 -18.05
C THR A 44 13.81 1.91 -18.16
N GLU A 45 13.70 2.62 -17.04
CA GLU A 45 13.24 4.01 -17.03
C GLU A 45 14.34 5.02 -17.42
N GLY A 46 15.59 4.58 -17.57
CA GLY A 46 16.71 5.40 -18.05
C GLY A 46 17.09 6.55 -17.10
N THR A 47 16.57 6.58 -15.90
CA THR A 47 16.81 7.65 -14.92
C THR A 47 18.03 7.40 -14.03
N GLY A 48 18.58 6.18 -14.04
CA GLY A 48 19.60 5.72 -13.11
C GLY A 48 19.13 5.60 -11.66
N ARG A 49 17.82 5.66 -11.42
CA ARG A 49 17.18 5.51 -10.10
C ARG A 49 16.06 4.49 -10.17
N ALA A 50 15.93 3.69 -9.12
CA ALA A 50 14.78 2.82 -8.97
C ALA A 50 13.49 3.64 -8.90
N VAL A 51 12.45 3.19 -9.57
CA VAL A 51 11.10 3.73 -9.44
C VAL A 51 10.29 2.85 -8.50
N ARG A 52 9.19 3.37 -8.01
CA ARG A 52 8.26 2.61 -7.17
C ARG A 52 7.56 1.54 -8.02
N ASP A 53 7.28 0.40 -7.43
CA ASP A 53 6.47 -0.66 -8.03
C ASP A 53 5.04 -0.18 -8.38
N ALA A 54 4.45 0.63 -7.50
CA ALA A 54 3.18 1.28 -7.72
C ALA A 54 3.27 2.73 -7.25
N HIS A 55 2.29 3.55 -7.63
CA HIS A 55 2.26 4.98 -7.26
C HIS A 55 3.51 5.76 -7.72
N ALA A 56 4.07 5.39 -8.87
CA ALA A 56 5.29 5.98 -9.41
C ALA A 56 5.17 7.49 -9.65
N LYS A 57 4.04 7.95 -10.23
CA LYS A 57 3.79 9.37 -10.47
C LYS A 57 3.18 10.05 -9.25
N GLY A 58 3.94 10.98 -8.66
CA GLY A 58 3.41 11.88 -7.63
C GLY A 58 2.80 13.13 -8.27
N TYR A 59 1.59 13.49 -7.82
CA TYR A 59 0.92 14.75 -8.22
C TYR A 59 1.36 15.92 -7.35
N GLY A 60 1.71 15.66 -6.09
CA GLY A 60 2.16 16.67 -5.17
C GLY A 60 2.32 16.13 -3.76
N VAL A 61 2.98 16.95 -2.95
CA VAL A 61 3.11 16.74 -1.51
C VAL A 61 2.64 18.01 -0.82
N VAL A 62 1.76 17.88 0.15
CA VAL A 62 1.24 18.99 0.93
C VAL A 62 1.55 18.82 2.41
N LYS A 63 1.75 19.94 3.10
CA LYS A 63 1.81 19.98 4.56
C LYS A 63 0.40 19.89 5.12
N ALA A 64 0.23 19.14 6.19
CA ALA A 64 -1.05 18.92 6.86
C ALA A 64 -0.87 18.92 8.37
N GLU A 65 -1.98 18.98 9.08
CA GLU A 65 -2.08 18.74 10.50
C GLU A 65 -3.09 17.61 10.71
N VAL A 66 -2.73 16.64 11.55
CA VAL A 66 -3.63 15.55 11.98
C VAL A 66 -3.98 15.80 13.44
N GLU A 67 -5.28 15.82 13.74
CA GLU A 67 -5.78 15.95 15.10
C GLU A 67 -6.38 14.61 15.56
N ILE A 68 -5.81 14.07 16.65
CA ILE A 68 -6.36 12.92 17.35
C ILE A 68 -7.38 13.43 18.38
N LEU A 69 -8.63 13.05 18.19
CA LEU A 69 -9.74 13.54 19.01
C LEU A 69 -9.73 12.92 20.41
N GLY A 70 -10.05 13.73 21.42
CA GLY A 70 -10.04 13.30 22.83
C GLY A 70 -11.23 12.46 23.27
N GLN A 71 -12.18 12.17 22.39
CA GLN A 71 -13.43 11.47 22.73
C GLN A 71 -13.62 10.22 21.88
N LEU A 72 -12.52 9.57 21.50
CA LEU A 72 -12.61 8.31 20.78
C LEU A 72 -13.17 7.21 21.68
N PRO A 73 -14.05 6.33 21.17
CA PRO A 73 -14.42 5.09 21.85
C PRO A 73 -13.17 4.29 22.25
N ALA A 74 -13.25 3.58 23.38
CA ALA A 74 -12.12 2.90 23.99
C ALA A 74 -11.44 1.88 23.03
N GLU A 75 -12.23 1.24 22.19
CA GLU A 75 -11.76 0.29 21.18
C GLU A 75 -10.91 0.92 20.08
N TYR A 76 -11.07 2.24 19.86
CA TYR A 76 -10.27 3.00 18.88
C TYR A 76 -9.15 3.82 19.51
N ALA A 77 -9.24 4.12 20.81
CA ALA A 77 -8.26 4.91 21.54
C ALA A 77 -7.02 4.08 21.91
N GLN A 78 -6.38 3.48 20.91
CA GLN A 78 -5.22 2.60 21.07
C GLN A 78 -4.07 3.02 20.14
N GLY A 79 -2.87 2.55 20.43
CA GLY A 79 -1.69 2.88 19.63
C GLY A 79 -1.49 4.39 19.54
N ILE A 80 -1.32 4.90 18.33
CA ILE A 80 -1.14 6.34 18.05
C ILE A 80 -2.37 7.17 18.43
N TYR A 81 -3.55 6.55 18.53
CA TYR A 81 -4.82 7.20 18.91
C TYR A 81 -5.08 7.24 20.41
N ALA A 82 -4.18 6.66 21.22
CA ALA A 82 -4.37 6.61 22.69
C ALA A 82 -4.24 7.97 23.37
N VAL A 83 -3.51 8.90 22.75
CA VAL A 83 -3.26 10.24 23.29
C VAL A 83 -3.79 11.30 22.34
N PRO A 84 -4.81 12.07 22.76
CA PRO A 84 -5.31 13.19 21.96
C PRO A 84 -4.22 14.24 21.74
N GLY A 85 -4.21 14.80 20.53
CA GLY A 85 -3.21 15.83 20.21
C GLY A 85 -3.22 16.21 18.74
N LYS A 86 -2.37 17.18 18.41
CA LYS A 86 -2.16 17.65 17.05
C LYS A 86 -0.74 17.31 16.61
N HIS A 87 -0.62 16.78 15.42
CA HIS A 87 0.62 16.34 14.83
C HIS A 87 0.81 16.96 13.46
N GLY A 88 2.02 17.44 13.18
CA GLY A 88 2.40 17.83 11.83
C GLY A 88 2.38 16.60 10.91
N ALA A 89 2.02 16.81 9.66
CA ALA A 89 1.95 15.71 8.70
C ALA A 89 2.34 16.15 7.28
N LEU A 90 2.69 15.18 6.45
CA LEU A 90 2.83 15.32 5.01
C LEU A 90 1.88 14.36 4.31
N ILE A 91 1.19 14.84 3.28
CA ILE A 91 0.35 14.01 2.42
C ILE A 91 0.92 14.01 1.01
N ARG A 92 1.18 12.82 0.47
CA ARG A 92 1.58 12.62 -0.93
C ARG A 92 0.42 12.06 -1.72
N PHE A 93 -0.01 12.77 -2.75
CA PHE A 93 -0.97 12.29 -3.73
C PHE A 93 -0.26 11.67 -4.92
N SER A 94 -0.77 10.55 -5.41
CA SER A 94 -0.16 9.79 -6.51
C SER A 94 -1.21 9.05 -7.32
N ASN A 95 -0.80 8.61 -8.52
CA ASN A 95 -1.56 7.60 -9.25
C ASN A 95 -1.32 6.21 -8.65
N GLY A 96 -2.11 5.20 -9.09
CA GLY A 96 -1.93 3.80 -8.69
C GLY A 96 -1.05 2.99 -9.64
N GLN A 97 -0.48 3.60 -10.69
CA GLN A 97 0.24 2.90 -11.74
C GLN A 97 1.74 2.77 -11.42
N PRO A 98 2.42 1.72 -11.97
CA PRO A 98 3.86 1.56 -11.84
C PRO A 98 4.66 2.53 -12.72
N HIS A 99 4.03 3.22 -13.66
CA HIS A 99 4.68 4.15 -14.58
C HIS A 99 4.22 5.59 -14.38
N ALA A 100 5.13 6.53 -14.58
CA ALA A 100 4.85 7.96 -14.57
C ALA A 100 4.31 8.47 -15.92
N GLY A 101 3.35 7.75 -16.48
CA GLY A 101 2.74 8.08 -17.78
C GLY A 101 1.76 9.25 -17.74
N PRO A 102 1.12 9.58 -18.89
CA PRO A 102 0.08 10.60 -18.96
C PRO A 102 -1.14 10.26 -18.08
N ASP A 103 -1.77 11.27 -17.49
CA ASP A 103 -2.90 11.08 -16.55
C ASP A 103 -4.09 10.35 -17.17
N MET A 104 -4.31 10.51 -18.47
CA MET A 104 -5.39 9.83 -19.20
C MET A 104 -5.21 8.30 -19.30
N LEU A 105 -4.01 7.78 -19.10
CA LEU A 105 -3.72 6.34 -19.11
C LEU A 105 -3.76 5.74 -17.70
N LEU A 106 -3.92 6.57 -16.70
CA LEU A 106 -3.87 6.20 -15.30
C LEU A 106 -5.27 5.79 -14.88
N GLY A 107 -5.54 4.52 -14.81
CA GLY A 107 -6.81 3.98 -14.33
C GLY A 107 -7.35 4.67 -13.06
N PRO A 108 -8.51 4.28 -12.57
CA PRO A 108 -9.25 4.99 -11.52
C PRO A 108 -8.57 4.95 -10.13
N VAL A 109 -7.51 4.17 -9.97
CA VAL A 109 -6.83 4.04 -8.67
C VAL A 109 -5.89 5.20 -8.44
N ALA A 110 -6.14 5.93 -7.37
CA ALA A 110 -5.27 6.99 -6.87
C ALA A 110 -4.80 6.66 -5.45
N GLY A 111 -3.60 7.11 -5.10
CA GLY A 111 -3.02 6.90 -3.79
C GLY A 111 -2.94 8.19 -2.99
N MET A 112 -3.11 8.06 -1.69
CA MET A 112 -2.82 9.09 -0.71
C MET A 112 -1.96 8.45 0.41
N ALA A 113 -0.70 8.85 0.48
CA ALA A 113 0.18 8.44 1.58
C ALA A 113 0.28 9.57 2.59
N LEU A 114 0.00 9.28 3.85
CA LEU A 114 0.05 10.22 4.95
C LEU A 114 1.19 9.81 5.89
N LYS A 115 2.14 10.71 6.12
CA LYS A 115 3.18 10.58 7.13
C LYS A 115 2.89 11.55 8.28
N ILE A 116 2.73 11.04 9.49
CA ILE A 116 2.49 11.80 10.72
C ILE A 116 3.80 11.88 11.50
N PHE A 117 4.14 13.05 12.01
CA PHE A 117 5.36 13.30 12.79
C PHE A 117 5.07 13.39 14.28
N ASP A 118 6.14 13.36 15.07
CA ASP A 118 6.10 13.48 16.53
C ASP A 118 5.23 12.40 17.21
N ILE A 119 5.30 11.19 16.65
CA ILE A 119 4.70 10.00 17.24
C ILE A 119 5.71 9.35 18.18
N ASN A 120 5.36 9.30 19.45
CA ASN A 120 6.20 8.68 20.49
C ASN A 120 5.72 7.27 20.79
N GLY A 121 6.64 6.34 20.82
CA GLY A 121 6.38 4.94 21.16
C GLY A 121 7.25 4.00 20.33
N PRO A 122 7.33 2.73 20.74
CA PRO A 122 8.08 1.73 19.99
C PRO A 122 7.35 1.38 18.68
N THR A 123 8.12 1.13 17.64
CA THR A 123 7.61 0.46 16.44
C THR A 123 7.28 -0.99 16.75
N LEU A 124 6.28 -1.55 16.07
CA LEU A 124 5.90 -2.96 16.24
C LEU A 124 6.82 -3.91 15.44
N LEU A 125 7.45 -3.39 14.40
CA LEU A 125 8.38 -4.16 13.57
C LEU A 125 9.79 -4.06 14.17
N GLU A 126 10.36 -5.22 14.51
CA GLU A 126 11.65 -5.31 15.22
C GLU A 126 12.83 -4.73 14.42
N ASP A 127 12.73 -4.79 13.08
CA ASP A 127 13.79 -4.34 12.17
C ASP A 127 13.63 -2.87 11.72
N GLU A 128 12.57 -2.19 12.12
CA GLU A 128 12.36 -0.78 11.77
C GLU A 128 12.87 0.14 12.88
N PRO A 129 13.70 1.14 12.53
CA PRO A 129 14.15 2.13 13.50
C PRO A 129 12.98 2.99 13.96
N ASP A 130 12.98 3.33 15.25
CA ASP A 130 12.05 4.31 15.84
C ASP A 130 12.34 5.70 15.24
N THR A 131 11.54 6.11 14.27
CA THR A 131 11.73 7.38 13.54
C THR A 131 10.86 8.51 14.09
N GLY A 132 10.02 8.24 15.08
CA GLY A 132 9.03 9.20 15.58
C GLY A 132 7.95 9.55 14.56
N THR A 133 7.73 8.68 13.58
CA THR A 133 6.73 8.87 12.52
C THR A 133 5.79 7.68 12.41
N PHE A 134 4.60 7.93 11.86
CA PHE A 134 3.65 6.89 11.51
C PHE A 134 3.13 7.12 10.09
N ASP A 135 3.08 6.06 9.29
CA ASP A 135 2.72 6.12 7.88
C ASP A 135 1.41 5.37 7.57
N TYR A 136 0.51 6.04 6.83
CA TYR A 136 -0.64 5.42 6.20
C TYR A 136 -0.45 5.40 4.69
N ALA A 137 -0.49 4.21 4.09
CA ALA A 137 -0.61 4.05 2.65
C ALA A 137 -2.07 3.74 2.31
N THR A 138 -2.74 4.66 1.63
CA THR A 138 -4.16 4.52 1.29
C THR A 138 -4.42 4.66 -0.20
N ILE A 139 -5.53 4.09 -0.64
CA ILE A 139 -6.06 4.21 -1.99
C ILE A 139 -7.48 4.79 -1.94
N ASN A 140 -7.97 5.30 -3.07
CA ASN A 140 -9.32 5.85 -3.22
C ASN A 140 -10.39 4.76 -3.39
N ALA A 141 -10.27 3.65 -2.65
CA ALA A 141 -11.23 2.56 -2.63
C ALA A 141 -11.57 2.19 -1.18
N PRO A 142 -12.80 1.73 -0.92
CA PRO A 142 -13.23 1.37 0.44
C PRO A 142 -12.52 0.13 0.99
N VAL A 143 -12.05 -0.74 0.09
CA VAL A 143 -11.31 -1.97 0.42
C VAL A 143 -10.21 -2.18 -0.61
N PHE A 144 -9.18 -2.94 -0.24
CA PHE A 144 -8.17 -3.37 -1.20
C PHE A 144 -8.80 -4.35 -2.21
N PHE A 145 -8.38 -4.29 -3.47
CA PHE A 145 -8.97 -5.04 -4.57
C PHE A 145 -8.59 -6.53 -4.61
N CYS A 146 -7.63 -6.94 -3.79
CA CYS A 146 -7.26 -8.35 -3.60
C CYS A 146 -7.60 -8.75 -2.16
N ASN A 147 -8.14 -9.93 -1.99
CA ASN A 147 -8.48 -10.49 -0.68
C ASN A 147 -7.59 -11.67 -0.28
N THR A 148 -6.70 -12.13 -1.15
CA THR A 148 -5.72 -13.19 -0.89
C THR A 148 -4.38 -12.81 -1.52
N VAL A 149 -3.29 -13.42 -1.04
CA VAL A 149 -1.96 -13.27 -1.63
C VAL A 149 -1.91 -13.91 -3.01
N GLU A 150 -2.57 -15.05 -3.20
CA GLU A 150 -2.70 -15.70 -4.51
C GLU A 150 -3.34 -14.76 -5.54
N HIS A 151 -4.44 -14.09 -5.18
CA HIS A 151 -5.06 -13.11 -6.06
C HIS A 151 -4.16 -11.91 -6.34
N TYR A 152 -3.40 -11.46 -5.34
CA TYR A 152 -2.43 -10.38 -5.55
C TYR A 152 -1.29 -10.79 -6.47
N LEU A 153 -0.75 -11.98 -6.30
CA LEU A 153 0.27 -12.56 -7.18
C LEU A 153 -0.22 -12.58 -8.64
N PHE A 154 -1.43 -13.09 -8.86
CA PHE A 154 -2.05 -13.11 -10.18
C PHE A 154 -2.15 -11.70 -10.80
N ILE A 155 -2.59 -10.71 -10.02
CA ILE A 155 -2.70 -9.32 -10.49
C ILE A 155 -1.32 -8.73 -10.79
N LYS A 156 -0.31 -9.03 -9.98
CA LYS A 156 1.07 -8.58 -10.25
C LYS A 156 1.59 -9.15 -11.56
N ASP A 157 1.38 -10.42 -11.83
CA ASP A 157 1.75 -11.04 -13.10
C ASP A 157 1.03 -10.37 -14.28
N LEU A 158 -0.27 -10.14 -14.13
CA LEU A 158 -1.06 -9.47 -15.14
C LEU A 158 -0.56 -8.03 -15.41
N PHE A 159 -0.15 -7.28 -14.41
CA PHE A 159 0.42 -5.94 -14.58
C PHE A 159 1.81 -5.96 -15.22
N ILE A 160 2.65 -6.90 -14.86
CA ILE A 160 3.97 -7.09 -15.48
C ILE A 160 3.80 -7.43 -16.96
N GLU A 161 2.82 -8.26 -17.29
CA GLU A 161 2.52 -8.69 -18.66
C GLU A 161 1.58 -7.73 -19.41
N ALA A 162 1.03 -6.71 -18.74
CA ALA A 162 0.07 -5.78 -19.34
C ALA A 162 0.53 -5.18 -20.67
N GLY A 163 1.84 -4.93 -20.80
CA GLY A 163 2.43 -4.46 -22.04
C GLY A 163 2.19 -5.41 -23.23
N GLN A 164 2.21 -6.71 -23.00
CA GLN A 164 1.96 -7.72 -24.05
C GLN A 164 0.47 -7.73 -24.46
N TYR A 165 -0.45 -7.57 -23.48
CA TYR A 165 -1.88 -7.45 -23.76
C TYR A 165 -2.18 -6.18 -24.55
N PHE A 166 -1.61 -5.04 -24.14
CA PHE A 166 -1.85 -3.76 -24.80
C PHE A 166 -1.23 -3.67 -26.20
N ALA A 167 -0.11 -4.34 -26.43
CA ALA A 167 0.48 -4.46 -27.77
C ALA A 167 -0.45 -5.15 -28.79
N GLN A 168 -1.42 -5.96 -28.33
CA GLN A 168 -2.43 -6.59 -29.18
C GLN A 168 -3.63 -5.67 -29.48
N GLY A 169 -3.54 -4.39 -29.14
CA GLY A 169 -4.57 -3.39 -29.37
C GLY A 169 -5.83 -3.63 -28.53
N ARG A 170 -6.98 -3.21 -29.06
CA ARG A 170 -8.26 -3.24 -28.34
C ARG A 170 -8.66 -4.64 -27.85
N GLN A 171 -8.36 -5.69 -28.61
CA GLN A 171 -8.68 -7.06 -28.19
C GLN A 171 -7.81 -7.52 -27.00
N GLY A 172 -6.55 -7.12 -26.96
CA GLY A 172 -5.66 -7.36 -25.84
C GLY A 172 -6.13 -6.64 -24.59
N GLN A 173 -6.52 -5.38 -24.71
CA GLN A 173 -7.08 -4.60 -23.61
C GLN A 173 -8.33 -5.27 -23.02
N HIS A 174 -9.27 -5.74 -23.87
CA HIS A 174 -10.45 -6.45 -23.40
C HIS A 174 -10.10 -7.74 -22.67
N ARG A 175 -9.10 -8.50 -23.15
CA ARG A 175 -8.64 -9.71 -22.46
C ARG A 175 -8.05 -9.37 -21.12
N PHE A 176 -7.17 -8.37 -21.04
CA PHE A 176 -6.58 -7.89 -19.80
C PHE A 176 -7.64 -7.61 -18.73
N PHE A 177 -8.62 -6.75 -19.06
CA PHE A 177 -9.68 -6.41 -18.10
C PHE A 177 -10.57 -7.59 -17.73
N ARG A 178 -10.91 -8.45 -18.69
CA ARG A 178 -11.66 -9.67 -18.41
C ARG A 178 -10.91 -10.58 -17.45
N ASP A 179 -9.65 -10.83 -17.70
CA ASP A 179 -8.83 -11.76 -16.92
C ASP A 179 -8.60 -11.19 -15.52
N TRP A 180 -8.40 -9.88 -15.41
CA TRP A 180 -8.35 -9.17 -14.13
C TRP A 180 -9.65 -9.33 -13.32
N VAL A 181 -10.80 -9.06 -13.90
CA VAL A 181 -12.10 -9.13 -13.19
C VAL A 181 -12.47 -10.55 -12.81
N THR A 182 -12.07 -11.54 -13.62
CA THR A 182 -12.44 -12.95 -13.40
C THR A 182 -11.43 -13.72 -12.56
N GLY A 183 -10.26 -13.12 -12.22
CA GLY A 183 -9.19 -13.81 -11.51
C GLY A 183 -8.64 -15.02 -12.29
N LYS A 184 -8.74 -14.99 -13.61
CA LYS A 184 -8.18 -16.05 -14.47
C LYS A 184 -6.87 -15.54 -15.04
N GLY A 185 -5.77 -16.15 -14.57
CA GLY A 185 -4.45 -15.93 -15.12
C GLY A 185 -4.34 -16.34 -16.59
N PRO A 186 -3.26 -15.87 -17.27
CA PRO A 186 -2.90 -16.38 -18.58
C PRO A 186 -2.59 -17.86 -18.55
#